data_c96a3394b573a158c0cd39e3acecb2ee
#
_entry.id   c96a3394b573a158c0cd39e3acecb2ee
#
_cell.length_a   1.000
_cell.length_b   1.000
_cell.length_c   1.000
_cell.angle_alpha   90.00
_cell.angle_beta   90.00
_cell.angle_gamma   90.00
#
_symmetry.space_group_name_H-M   'P 1'
#
loop_
_entity.id
_entity.type
_entity.pdbx_description
1 polymer ?
#
loop_
_entity_poly.entity_id
_entity_poly.type
_entity_poly.pdbx_seq_one_letter_code
_entity_poly.pdbx_strand_id
1 'polypeptide(L)'
;MLNILKAVKETIFSYSQIEMILILYPFLQNNKKIKKCGLISVAFITIVYFLFTIIDILCLGIETSLKFTWPIVNITESIMIPVINSFRYIFMSLWSLTMFKTICNGYFVTVYELNKISPKIDRKIIILLTIPLMIIISFFYGNTTNSRKFLSKIMPIYIIYNIIFSTLITLFTWKEKGKQNKNLLQSNS
;
A
#
# COMPACT_ATOMS: atom_id res chain seq x y z
N MET A 1 -12.16 18.35 15.75
CA MET A 1 -12.04 18.22 14.30
C MET A 1 -10.59 18.08 13.82
N LEU A 2 -9.68 18.94 14.27
CA LEU A 2 -8.25 18.88 13.87
C LEU A 2 -7.56 17.53 14.18
N ASN A 3 -7.88 16.91 15.31
CA ASN A 3 -7.32 15.61 15.72
C ASN A 3 -7.80 14.46 14.83
N ILE A 4 -9.03 14.52 14.34
CA ILE A 4 -9.57 13.54 13.39
C ILE A 4 -8.83 13.63 12.05
N LEU A 5 -8.58 14.84 11.55
CA LEU A 5 -7.82 15.05 10.31
C LEU A 5 -6.37 14.56 10.43
N LYS A 6 -5.75 14.72 11.59
CA LYS A 6 -4.42 14.14 11.86
C LYS A 6 -4.45 12.62 11.85
N ALA A 7 -5.45 12.01 12.49
CA ALA A 7 -5.63 10.56 12.50
C ALA A 7 -5.87 10.00 11.08
N VAL A 8 -6.70 10.67 10.27
CA VAL A 8 -6.92 10.29 8.87
C VAL A 8 -5.61 10.30 8.07
N LYS A 9 -4.77 11.32 8.24
CA LYS A 9 -3.47 11.40 7.58
C LYS A 9 -2.57 10.18 7.89
N GLU A 10 -2.50 9.77 9.14
CA GLU A 10 -1.70 8.59 9.55
C GLU A 10 -2.32 7.28 9.04
N THR A 11 -3.66 7.20 9.01
CA THR A 11 -4.38 6.01 8.52
C THR A 11 -4.22 5.81 7.00
N ILE A 12 -4.13 6.86 6.20
CA ILE A 12 -3.96 6.77 4.75
C ILE A 12 -2.69 5.98 4.39
N PHE A 13 -1.65 6.05 5.22
CA PHE A 13 -0.44 5.24 5.00
C PHE A 13 -0.72 3.74 4.98
N SER A 14 -1.64 3.27 5.80
CA SER A 14 -2.00 1.85 5.86
C SER A 14 -2.67 1.35 4.58
N TYR A 15 -3.19 2.26 3.76
CA TYR A 15 -3.78 1.97 2.45
C TYR A 15 -2.89 2.39 1.27
N SER A 16 -1.62 2.72 1.53
CA SER A 16 -0.65 2.99 0.47
C SER A 16 -0.54 1.80 -0.47
N GLN A 17 -0.23 2.07 -1.74
CA GLN A 17 -0.16 1.08 -2.82
C GLN A 17 -1.53 0.60 -3.36
N ILE A 18 -2.67 1.15 -2.93
CA ILE A 18 -3.97 0.83 -3.52
C ILE A 18 -4.02 1.20 -5.00
N GLU A 19 -3.26 2.22 -5.41
CA GLU A 19 -3.08 2.65 -6.80
C GLU A 19 -2.43 1.60 -7.69
N MET A 20 -1.71 0.62 -7.13
CA MET A 20 -1.14 -0.49 -7.90
C MET A 20 -2.19 -1.29 -8.68
N ILE A 21 -3.45 -1.28 -8.24
CA ILE A 21 -4.54 -1.94 -8.94
C ILE A 21 -4.72 -1.36 -10.35
N LEU A 22 -4.44 -0.07 -10.55
CA LEU A 22 -4.52 0.59 -11.85
C LEU A 22 -3.44 0.06 -12.82
N ILE A 23 -2.25 -0.20 -12.28
CA ILE A 23 -1.11 -0.72 -13.06
C ILE A 23 -1.27 -2.21 -13.33
N LEU A 24 -1.84 -2.95 -12.39
CA LEU A 24 -2.10 -4.38 -12.52
C LEU A 24 -3.36 -4.69 -13.35
N TYR A 25 -4.23 -3.70 -13.57
CA TYR A 25 -5.48 -3.86 -14.32
C TYR A 25 -5.33 -4.59 -15.68
N PRO A 26 -4.34 -4.27 -16.53
CA PRO A 26 -4.15 -4.93 -17.83
C PRO A 26 -3.80 -6.43 -17.73
N PHE A 27 -3.27 -6.88 -16.59
CA PHE A 27 -2.89 -8.29 -16.36
C PHE A 27 -4.05 -9.16 -15.88
N LEU A 28 -5.21 -8.57 -15.58
CA LEU A 28 -6.35 -9.27 -15.02
C LEU A 28 -7.27 -9.77 -16.13
N GLN A 29 -7.48 -11.09 -16.19
CA GLN A 29 -8.27 -11.75 -17.22
C GLN A 29 -9.78 -11.40 -17.14
N ASN A 30 -10.33 -11.12 -15.96
CA ASN A 30 -11.74 -10.86 -15.76
C ASN A 30 -12.01 -9.48 -15.16
N ASN A 31 -12.05 -8.47 -16.02
CA ASN A 31 -12.20 -7.07 -15.64
C ASN A 31 -13.55 -6.74 -14.97
N LYS A 32 -14.61 -7.51 -15.24
CA LYS A 32 -15.94 -7.26 -14.69
C LYS A 32 -16.03 -7.43 -13.16
N LYS A 33 -15.19 -8.30 -12.58
CA LYS A 33 -15.19 -8.59 -11.14
C LYS A 33 -14.19 -7.74 -10.34
N ILE A 34 -13.29 -7.03 -10.98
CA ILE A 34 -12.20 -6.29 -10.32
C ILE A 34 -12.72 -5.29 -9.30
N LYS A 35 -13.71 -4.49 -9.68
CA LYS A 35 -14.32 -3.49 -8.78
C LYS A 35 -14.87 -4.14 -7.51
N LYS A 36 -15.58 -5.27 -7.64
CA LYS A 36 -16.13 -5.99 -6.50
C LYS A 36 -15.03 -6.59 -5.62
N CYS A 37 -14.03 -7.22 -6.23
CA CYS A 37 -12.90 -7.80 -5.51
C CYS A 37 -12.09 -6.71 -4.79
N GLY A 38 -11.80 -5.59 -5.43
CA GLY A 38 -11.11 -4.46 -4.80
C GLY A 38 -11.86 -3.90 -3.58
N LEU A 39 -13.19 -3.70 -3.70
CA LEU A 39 -14.02 -3.24 -2.59
C LEU A 39 -14.03 -4.22 -1.42
N ILE A 40 -14.19 -5.51 -1.70
CA ILE A 40 -14.17 -6.57 -0.66
C ILE A 40 -12.78 -6.61 0.01
N SER A 41 -11.70 -6.50 -0.75
CA SER A 41 -10.34 -6.49 -0.19
C SER A 41 -10.10 -5.31 0.74
N VAL A 42 -10.54 -4.11 0.35
CA VAL A 42 -10.42 -2.91 1.20
C VAL A 42 -11.28 -3.04 2.46
N ALA A 43 -12.52 -3.53 2.33
CA ALA A 43 -13.38 -3.75 3.48
C ALA A 43 -12.77 -4.79 4.45
N PHE A 44 -12.25 -5.89 3.93
CA PHE A 44 -11.61 -6.94 4.73
C PHE A 44 -10.39 -6.40 5.50
N ILE A 45 -9.48 -5.70 4.84
CA ILE A 45 -8.28 -5.15 5.51
C ILE A 45 -8.66 -4.08 6.55
N THR A 46 -9.71 -3.29 6.29
CA THR A 46 -10.22 -2.31 7.25
C THR A 46 -10.73 -3.00 8.52
N ILE A 47 -11.48 -4.10 8.38
CA ILE A 47 -11.95 -4.90 9.53
C ILE A 47 -10.74 -5.45 10.31
N VAL A 48 -9.72 -5.97 9.63
CA VAL A 48 -8.52 -6.49 10.28
C VAL A 48 -7.79 -5.41 11.08
N TYR A 49 -7.60 -4.22 10.51
CA TYR A 49 -6.97 -3.09 11.23
C TYR A 49 -7.80 -2.64 12.43
N PHE A 50 -9.13 -2.61 12.28
CA PHE A 50 -10.04 -2.27 13.37
C PHE A 50 -9.94 -3.27 14.53
N LEU A 51 -9.93 -4.58 14.23
CA LEU A 51 -9.74 -5.63 15.22
C LEU A 51 -8.39 -5.51 15.94
N PHE A 52 -7.29 -5.30 15.21
CA PHE A 52 -5.98 -5.12 15.81
C PHE A 52 -5.93 -3.89 16.72
N THR A 53 -6.54 -2.79 16.30
CA THR A 53 -6.60 -1.57 17.14
C THR A 53 -7.39 -1.81 18.42
N ILE A 54 -8.50 -2.53 18.36
CA ILE A 54 -9.28 -2.90 19.56
C ILE A 54 -8.44 -3.77 20.48
N ILE A 55 -7.78 -4.80 19.94
CA ILE A 55 -6.92 -5.70 20.74
C ILE A 55 -5.80 -4.92 21.42
N ASP A 56 -5.13 -4.01 20.68
CA ASP A 56 -4.08 -3.16 21.25
C ASP A 56 -4.58 -2.32 22.42
N ILE A 57 -5.74 -1.69 22.28
CA ILE A 57 -6.33 -0.86 23.32
C ILE A 57 -6.77 -1.70 24.53
N LEU A 58 -7.37 -2.86 24.31
CA LEU A 58 -7.86 -3.73 25.37
C LEU A 58 -6.71 -4.38 26.16
N CYS A 59 -5.63 -4.79 25.48
CA CYS A 59 -4.52 -5.49 26.11
C CYS A 59 -3.50 -4.55 26.77
N LEU A 60 -3.18 -3.41 26.14
CA LEU A 60 -2.13 -2.50 26.60
C LEU A 60 -2.68 -1.20 27.22
N GLY A 61 -3.92 -0.87 26.94
CA GLY A 61 -4.45 0.47 27.23
C GLY A 61 -3.93 1.54 26.28
N ILE A 62 -4.63 2.67 26.19
CA ILE A 62 -4.32 3.75 25.22
C ILE A 62 -2.92 4.34 25.46
N GLU A 63 -2.59 4.66 26.72
CA GLU A 63 -1.33 5.34 27.05
C GLU A 63 -0.11 4.46 26.76
N THR A 64 -0.21 3.17 27.05
CA THR A 64 0.89 2.22 26.83
C THR A 64 1.06 1.89 25.35
N SER A 65 -0.04 1.70 24.63
CA SER A 65 -0.04 1.44 23.19
C SER A 65 0.67 2.56 22.41
N LEU A 66 0.48 3.83 22.80
CA LEU A 66 1.14 4.97 22.17
C LEU A 66 2.66 5.03 22.34
N LYS A 67 3.21 4.35 23.36
CA LYS A 67 4.65 4.31 23.64
C LYS A 67 5.39 3.30 22.76
N PHE A 68 4.69 2.26 22.30
CA PHE A 68 5.30 1.21 21.47
C PHE A 68 5.30 1.56 19.98
N THR A 69 6.37 1.20 19.32
CA THR A 69 6.47 1.32 17.85
C THR A 69 5.58 0.29 17.15
N TRP A 70 5.47 -0.91 17.72
CA TRP A 70 4.73 -2.04 17.22
C TRP A 70 3.94 -2.72 18.34
N PRO A 71 2.81 -2.12 18.81
CA PRO A 71 2.07 -2.64 19.96
C PRO A 71 1.67 -4.11 19.80
N ILE A 72 1.18 -4.50 18.62
CA ILE A 72 0.73 -5.86 18.34
C ILE A 72 1.84 -6.91 18.53
N VAL A 73 3.10 -6.56 18.24
CA VAL A 73 4.24 -7.49 18.44
C VAL A 73 4.44 -7.80 19.93
N ASN A 74 4.31 -6.78 20.79
CA ASN A 74 4.42 -6.96 22.23
C ASN A 74 3.28 -7.82 22.79
N ILE A 75 2.06 -7.65 22.26
CA ILE A 75 0.92 -8.50 22.65
C ILE A 75 1.18 -9.95 22.26
N THR A 76 1.70 -10.19 21.06
CA THR A 76 1.99 -11.56 20.60
C THR A 76 3.07 -12.26 21.43
N GLU A 77 3.95 -11.51 22.08
CA GLU A 77 4.96 -12.03 23.00
C GLU A 77 4.36 -12.56 24.30
N SER A 78 3.25 -11.94 24.75
CA SER A 78 2.54 -12.35 25.97
C SER A 78 1.72 -13.64 25.79
N ILE A 79 1.47 -14.06 24.56
CA ILE A 79 0.70 -15.27 24.25
C ILE A 79 1.64 -16.48 24.28
N MET A 80 1.53 -17.30 25.33
CA MET A 80 2.26 -18.55 25.46
C MET A 80 1.45 -19.70 24.88
N ILE A 81 2.05 -20.44 23.95
CA ILE A 81 1.48 -21.67 23.39
C ILE A 81 2.30 -22.84 23.94
N PRO A 82 1.69 -23.91 24.50
CA PRO A 82 2.41 -25.01 25.18
C PRO A 82 3.50 -25.68 24.34
N VAL A 83 3.37 -25.70 23.03
CA VAL A 83 4.32 -26.34 22.09
C VAL A 83 5.37 -25.37 21.55
N ILE A 84 5.04 -24.06 21.49
CA ILE A 84 5.88 -23.03 20.90
C ILE A 84 5.96 -21.89 21.90
N ASN A 85 6.98 -21.84 22.72
CA ASN A 85 7.17 -20.91 23.84
C ASN A 85 6.62 -19.48 23.67
N SER A 86 6.44 -19.00 22.43
CA SER A 86 5.86 -17.69 22.16
C SER A 86 5.20 -17.65 20.78
N PHE A 87 3.96 -17.18 20.73
CA PHE A 87 3.24 -16.93 19.48
C PHE A 87 3.93 -15.87 18.58
N ARG A 88 4.78 -15.04 19.18
CA ARG A 88 5.56 -14.02 18.48
C ARG A 88 6.32 -14.56 17.27
N TYR A 89 6.93 -15.75 17.37
CA TYR A 89 7.71 -16.32 16.26
C TYR A 89 6.85 -16.62 15.03
N ILE A 90 5.66 -17.19 15.25
CA ILE A 90 4.70 -17.46 14.18
C ILE A 90 4.26 -16.13 13.55
N PHE A 91 3.86 -15.17 14.38
CA PHE A 91 3.41 -13.86 13.93
C PHE A 91 4.49 -13.14 13.10
N MET A 92 5.73 -13.10 13.58
CA MET A 92 6.85 -12.44 12.90
C MET A 92 7.21 -13.13 11.58
N SER A 93 7.11 -14.46 11.51
CA SER A 93 7.32 -15.20 10.26
C SER A 93 6.27 -14.85 9.21
N LEU A 94 5.00 -14.85 9.57
CA LEU A 94 3.90 -14.47 8.67
C LEU A 94 4.01 -13.00 8.24
N TRP A 95 4.38 -12.13 9.18
CA TRP A 95 4.59 -10.71 8.87
C TRP A 95 5.75 -10.50 7.91
N SER A 96 6.87 -11.19 8.11
CA SER A 96 8.02 -11.14 7.20
C SER A 96 7.65 -11.58 5.78
N LEU A 97 6.85 -12.64 5.63
CA LEU A 97 6.34 -13.09 4.33
C LEU A 97 5.45 -12.02 3.66
N THR A 98 4.59 -11.37 4.45
CA THR A 98 3.72 -10.30 3.96
C THR A 98 4.54 -9.08 3.49
N MET A 99 5.55 -8.68 4.27
CA MET A 99 6.47 -7.60 3.90
C MET A 99 7.26 -7.94 2.64
N PHE A 100 7.79 -9.16 2.54
CA PHE A 100 8.48 -9.64 1.35
C PHE A 100 7.59 -9.55 0.10
N LYS A 101 6.34 -10.03 0.18
CA LYS A 101 5.37 -9.92 -0.90
C LYS A 101 5.11 -8.47 -1.31
N THR A 102 4.98 -7.57 -0.34
CA THR A 102 4.75 -6.14 -0.59
C THR A 102 5.93 -5.51 -1.32
N ILE A 103 7.16 -5.83 -0.92
CA ILE A 103 8.38 -5.37 -1.57
C ILE A 103 8.46 -5.91 -3.00
N CYS A 104 8.18 -7.20 -3.21
CA CYS A 104 8.19 -7.82 -4.55
C CYS A 104 7.16 -7.16 -5.49
N ASN A 105 5.96 -6.87 -5.00
CA ASN A 105 4.93 -6.19 -5.78
C ASN A 105 5.38 -4.77 -6.17
N GLY A 106 5.89 -3.99 -5.22
CA GLY A 106 6.42 -2.65 -5.48
C GLY A 106 7.57 -2.66 -6.48
N TYR A 107 8.48 -3.60 -6.33
CA TYR A 107 9.59 -3.80 -7.26
C TYR A 107 9.11 -4.14 -8.68
N PHE A 108 8.18 -5.09 -8.80
CA PHE A 108 7.59 -5.48 -10.08
C PHE A 108 6.97 -4.28 -10.80
N VAL A 109 6.15 -3.51 -10.09
CA VAL A 109 5.49 -2.31 -10.64
C VAL A 109 6.51 -1.28 -11.08
N THR A 110 7.54 -1.02 -10.26
CA THR A 110 8.60 -0.06 -10.59
C THR A 110 9.33 -0.45 -11.87
N VAL A 111 9.76 -1.72 -11.98
CA VAL A 111 10.45 -2.24 -13.17
C VAL A 111 9.54 -2.18 -14.41
N TYR A 112 8.25 -2.52 -14.24
CA TYR A 112 7.30 -2.51 -15.33
C TYR A 112 7.07 -1.09 -15.90
N GLU A 113 6.90 -0.11 -15.03
CA GLU A 113 6.71 1.28 -15.46
C GLU A 113 8.00 1.89 -16.05
N LEU A 114 9.16 1.61 -15.47
CA LEU A 114 10.45 2.04 -16.04
C LEU A 114 10.67 1.46 -17.44
N ASN A 115 10.32 0.19 -17.66
CA ASN A 115 10.42 -0.43 -18.97
C ASN A 115 9.48 0.20 -20.01
N LYS A 116 8.29 0.65 -19.60
CA LYS A 116 7.37 1.39 -20.47
C LYS A 116 7.90 2.76 -20.86
N ILE A 117 8.51 3.48 -19.91
CA ILE A 117 9.09 4.81 -20.13
C ILE A 117 10.33 4.72 -21.02
N SER A 118 11.10 3.65 -20.86
CA SER A 118 12.36 3.45 -21.60
C SER A 118 12.36 2.12 -22.39
N PRO A 119 11.57 2.02 -23.46
CA PRO A 119 11.41 0.77 -24.22
C PRO A 119 12.68 0.34 -24.98
N LYS A 120 13.66 1.25 -25.12
CA LYS A 120 14.96 0.97 -25.76
C LYS A 120 15.94 0.21 -24.85
N ILE A 121 15.70 0.19 -23.54
CA ILE A 121 16.57 -0.45 -22.57
C ILE A 121 16.04 -1.86 -22.31
N ASP A 122 16.91 -2.87 -22.38
CA ASP A 122 16.52 -4.24 -22.06
C ASP A 122 16.01 -4.31 -20.61
N ARG A 123 14.86 -4.97 -20.44
CA ARG A 123 14.22 -5.18 -19.13
C ARG A 123 15.19 -5.80 -18.11
N LYS A 124 16.12 -6.65 -18.55
CA LYS A 124 17.13 -7.26 -17.68
C LYS A 124 18.06 -6.21 -17.07
N ILE A 125 18.45 -5.20 -17.85
CA ILE A 125 19.30 -4.10 -17.38
C ILE A 125 18.56 -3.26 -16.36
N ILE A 126 17.27 -2.96 -16.60
CA ILE A 126 16.43 -2.21 -15.66
C ILE A 126 16.34 -2.96 -14.32
N ILE A 127 16.08 -4.28 -14.36
CA ILE A 127 16.04 -5.14 -13.18
C ILE A 127 17.35 -5.05 -12.42
N LEU A 128 18.48 -5.23 -13.12
CA LEU A 128 19.83 -5.25 -12.50
C LEU A 128 20.20 -3.91 -11.86
N LEU A 129 19.82 -2.79 -12.46
CA LEU A 129 20.11 -1.44 -11.94
C LEU A 129 19.16 -1.04 -10.79
N THR A 130 17.92 -1.47 -10.83
CA THR A 130 16.92 -1.08 -9.82
C THR A 130 17.20 -1.72 -8.46
N ILE A 131 17.74 -2.95 -8.42
CA ILE A 131 18.07 -3.63 -7.15
C ILE A 131 19.09 -2.84 -6.32
N PRO A 132 20.31 -2.55 -6.83
CA PRO A 132 21.31 -1.81 -6.05
C PRO A 132 20.83 -0.40 -5.70
N LEU A 133 20.07 0.25 -6.59
CA LEU A 133 19.49 1.56 -6.32
C LEU A 133 18.55 1.52 -5.11
N MET A 134 17.66 0.55 -5.03
CA MET A 134 16.76 0.39 -3.89
C MET A 134 17.52 0.08 -2.59
N ILE A 135 18.56 -0.75 -2.66
CA ILE A 135 19.42 -1.06 -1.52
C ILE A 135 20.12 0.22 -1.02
N ILE A 136 20.74 0.99 -1.91
CA ILE A 136 21.40 2.24 -1.56
C ILE A 136 20.43 3.21 -0.89
N ILE A 137 19.23 3.40 -1.47
CA ILE A 137 18.20 4.28 -0.89
C ILE A 137 17.80 3.80 0.52
N SER A 138 17.70 2.49 0.74
CA SER A 138 17.34 1.96 2.06
C SER A 138 18.37 2.25 3.14
N PHE A 139 19.67 2.33 2.80
CA PHE A 139 20.72 2.69 3.74
C PHE A 139 20.65 4.14 4.22
N PHE A 140 20.07 5.05 3.44
CA PHE A 140 19.87 6.44 3.88
C PHE A 140 18.95 6.61 5.07
N TYR A 141 18.08 5.64 5.32
CA TYR A 141 17.14 5.71 6.45
C TYR A 141 17.77 5.35 7.80
N GLY A 142 18.87 4.60 7.80
CA GLY A 142 19.67 4.21 8.96
C GLY A 142 18.88 3.38 9.97
N ASN A 143 17.92 3.96 10.69
CA ASN A 143 17.13 3.28 11.70
C ASN A 143 15.61 3.55 11.55
N THR A 144 14.81 2.75 12.25
CA THR A 144 13.34 2.83 12.22
C THR A 144 12.79 4.21 12.62
N THR A 145 13.45 4.88 13.57
CA THR A 145 13.01 6.22 14.05
C THR A 145 13.23 7.29 12.97
N ASN A 146 14.36 7.26 12.29
CA ASN A 146 14.64 8.19 11.20
C ASN A 146 13.74 7.93 10.00
N SER A 147 13.51 6.66 9.67
CA SER A 147 12.57 6.25 8.63
C SER A 147 11.17 6.80 8.90
N ARG A 148 10.66 6.70 10.13
CA ARG A 148 9.36 7.27 10.52
C ARG A 148 9.32 8.79 10.37
N LYS A 149 10.35 9.51 10.83
CA LYS A 149 10.44 10.98 10.67
C LYS A 149 10.44 11.39 9.21
N PHE A 150 11.16 10.66 8.37
CA PHE A 150 11.19 10.89 6.94
C PHE A 150 9.81 10.64 6.29
N LEU A 151 9.19 9.50 6.59
CA LEU A 151 7.86 9.17 6.11
C LEU A 151 6.83 10.23 6.51
N SER A 152 6.82 10.68 7.76
CA SER A 152 5.88 11.71 8.22
C SER A 152 5.99 13.03 7.47
N LYS A 153 7.19 13.37 6.95
CA LYS A 153 7.42 14.55 6.10
C LYS A 153 6.95 14.36 4.66
N ILE A 154 7.12 13.15 4.11
CA ILE A 154 6.76 12.85 2.71
C ILE A 154 5.27 12.54 2.56
N MET A 155 4.63 12.01 3.59
CA MET A 155 3.22 11.63 3.57
C MET A 155 2.27 12.70 3.02
N PRO A 156 2.32 13.96 3.43
CA PRO A 156 1.44 14.98 2.88
C PRO A 156 1.60 15.14 1.36
N ILE A 157 2.84 15.08 0.88
CA ILE A 157 3.17 15.19 -0.55
C ILE A 157 2.59 13.99 -1.31
N TYR A 158 2.77 12.78 -0.77
CA TYR A 158 2.23 11.55 -1.34
C TYR A 158 0.69 11.56 -1.41
N ILE A 159 0.01 12.04 -0.38
CA ILE A 159 -1.46 12.17 -0.36
C ILE A 159 -1.93 13.13 -1.45
N ILE A 160 -1.32 14.31 -1.55
CA ILE A 160 -1.67 15.32 -2.57
C ILE A 160 -1.44 14.75 -3.97
N TYR A 161 -0.29 14.09 -4.20
CA TYR A 161 0.01 13.43 -5.46
C TYR A 161 -1.06 12.40 -5.84
N ASN A 162 -1.44 11.51 -4.93
CA ASN A 162 -2.46 10.49 -5.19
C ASN A 162 -3.85 11.07 -5.50
N ILE A 163 -4.25 12.13 -4.78
CA ILE A 163 -5.51 12.82 -5.06
C ILE A 163 -5.49 13.44 -6.45
N ILE A 164 -4.43 14.17 -6.80
CA ILE A 164 -4.29 14.80 -8.12
C ILE A 164 -4.28 13.72 -9.21
N PHE A 165 -3.48 12.68 -9.05
CA PHE A 165 -3.35 11.58 -10.01
C PHE A 165 -4.67 10.86 -10.25
N SER A 166 -5.37 10.49 -9.19
CA SER A 166 -6.68 9.84 -9.26
C SER A 166 -7.73 10.72 -9.94
N THR A 167 -7.74 12.02 -9.62
CA THR A 167 -8.66 12.99 -10.22
C THR A 167 -8.38 13.17 -11.71
N LEU A 168 -7.12 13.29 -12.09
CA LEU A 168 -6.72 13.40 -13.51
C LEU A 168 -7.15 12.17 -14.31
N ILE A 169 -6.88 10.96 -13.83
CA ILE A 169 -7.30 9.73 -14.51
C ILE A 169 -8.83 9.70 -14.67
N THR A 170 -9.57 10.06 -13.63
CA THR A 170 -11.04 10.07 -13.69
C THR A 170 -11.55 11.06 -14.72
N LEU A 171 -10.98 12.26 -14.78
CA LEU A 171 -11.34 13.27 -15.78
C LEU A 171 -11.02 12.84 -17.21
N PHE A 172 -9.86 12.23 -17.45
CA PHE A 172 -9.48 11.73 -18.77
C PHE A 172 -10.41 10.60 -19.22
N THR A 173 -10.70 9.63 -18.37
CA THR A 173 -11.59 8.52 -18.71
C THR A 173 -13.02 8.98 -18.95
N TRP A 174 -13.49 9.99 -18.21
CA TRP A 174 -14.83 10.57 -18.43
C TRP A 174 -14.92 11.30 -19.77
N LYS A 175 -13.88 12.06 -20.13
CA LYS A 175 -13.80 12.76 -21.42
C LYS A 175 -13.79 11.79 -22.62
N GLU A 176 -13.08 10.67 -22.51
CA GLU A 176 -13.06 9.63 -23.55
C GLU A 176 -14.42 8.94 -23.71
N LYS A 177 -15.08 8.58 -22.62
CA LYS A 177 -16.43 8.03 -22.67
C LYS A 177 -17.43 8.98 -23.31
N GLY A 178 -17.32 10.28 -23.04
CA GLY A 178 -18.16 11.30 -23.67
C GLY A 178 -17.96 11.39 -25.20
N LYS A 179 -16.73 11.22 -25.68
CA LYS A 179 -16.43 11.16 -27.10
C LYS A 179 -16.98 9.90 -27.79
N GLN A 180 -16.80 8.74 -27.14
CA GLN A 180 -17.29 7.46 -27.65
C GLN A 180 -18.82 7.45 -27.79
N ASN A 181 -19.56 7.97 -26.82
CA ASN A 181 -21.02 8.09 -26.88
C ASN A 181 -21.47 9.02 -28.00
N LYS A 182 -20.78 10.16 -28.25
CA LYS A 182 -21.10 11.05 -29.39
C LYS A 182 -20.89 10.38 -30.74
N ASN A 183 -19.80 9.61 -30.89
CA ASN A 183 -19.51 8.90 -32.13
C ASN A 183 -20.55 7.79 -32.42
N LEU A 184 -21.00 7.07 -31.38
CA LEU A 184 -22.06 6.07 -31.51
C LEU A 184 -23.42 6.66 -31.89
N LEU A 185 -23.76 7.85 -31.42
CA LEU A 185 -24.99 8.56 -31.80
C LEU A 185 -24.95 9.06 -33.27
N GLN A 186 -23.75 9.44 -33.74
CA GLN A 186 -23.57 9.89 -35.16
C GLN A 186 -23.52 8.72 -36.14
N SER A 187 -23.17 7.52 -35.73
CA SER A 187 -23.15 6.33 -36.61
C SER A 187 -24.52 5.67 -36.79
N ASN A 188 -25.47 6.01 -35.91
CA ASN A 188 -26.85 5.48 -35.93
C ASN A 188 -27.90 6.46 -36.53
N SER A 189 -27.45 7.65 -36.96
CA SER A 189 -28.22 8.64 -37.69
C SER A 189 -27.86 8.62 -39.19
#